data_a111db7859be6b886cf35097145a5be1
#
_entry.id   a111db7859be6b886cf35097145a5be1
#
_cell.length_a   1.000
_cell.length_b   1.000
_cell.length_c   1.000
_cell.angle_alpha   90.00
_cell.angle_beta   90.00
_cell.angle_gamma   90.00
#
_symmetry.space_group_name_H-M   'P 1'
#
loop_
_entity.id
_entity.type
_entity.pdbx_description
1 polymer ?
#
loop_
_entity_poly.entity_id
_entity_poly.type
_entity_poly.pdbx_seq_one_letter_code
_entity_poly.pdbx_strand_id
1 'polypeptide(L)'
;MRKFLEILGLLILLVSAVFLAKELNAQTVPQAAAPESKVTTPKVDIAALVAKEFGDKFKVATDIAPIFGDFDHDGTQDVAVVATGDNPLMGEGLHNYKTLDPYNASFGYGNPKVTMAFSTSEGVSRYILMLHSWQAPGRKFVLVNVPFEKLRLGHMMYKKKPIDALESVDSTGVQGAIYFDGKKYRWEIIGSELDAK
;
A
#
# COMPACT_ATOMS: atom_id res chain seq x y z
N MET A 1 -38.29 28.76 46.47
CA MET A 1 -37.39 27.61 46.44
C MET A 1 -38.10 26.24 46.31
N ARG A 2 -39.21 25.97 47.01
CA ARG A 2 -39.94 24.69 46.94
C ARG A 2 -40.47 24.33 45.53
N LYS A 3 -41.05 25.28 44.81
CA LYS A 3 -41.58 25.05 43.44
C LYS A 3 -40.49 24.75 42.40
N PHE A 4 -39.25 25.19 42.60
CA PHE A 4 -38.14 24.95 41.71
C PHE A 4 -37.59 23.50 41.85
N LEU A 5 -37.63 22.94 43.06
CA LEU A 5 -37.25 21.56 43.30
C LEU A 5 -38.23 20.55 42.70
N GLU A 6 -39.53 20.87 42.72
CA GLU A 6 -40.58 19.97 42.12
C GLU A 6 -40.48 19.90 40.60
N ILE A 7 -40.16 21.04 39.93
CA ILE A 7 -40.00 21.06 38.48
C ILE A 7 -38.71 20.31 38.05
N LEU A 8 -37.64 20.44 38.85
CA LEU A 8 -36.39 19.74 38.57
C LEU A 8 -36.53 18.23 38.74
N GLY A 9 -37.29 17.77 39.75
CA GLY A 9 -37.56 16.35 39.98
C GLY A 9 -38.42 15.74 38.86
N LEU A 10 -39.38 16.48 38.32
CA LEU A 10 -40.23 16.02 37.22
C LEU A 10 -39.45 15.92 35.89
N LEU A 11 -38.51 16.83 35.67
CA LEU A 11 -37.65 16.81 34.45
C LEU A 11 -36.73 15.62 34.45
N ILE A 12 -36.13 15.24 35.61
CA ILE A 12 -35.24 14.07 35.75
C ILE A 12 -36.03 12.77 35.51
N LEU A 13 -37.27 12.68 36.01
CA LEU A 13 -38.12 11.49 35.79
C LEU A 13 -38.51 11.31 34.32
N LEU A 14 -38.77 12.41 33.59
CA LEU A 14 -39.09 12.37 32.16
C LEU A 14 -37.88 11.96 31.28
N VAL A 15 -36.68 12.39 31.62
CA VAL A 15 -35.44 11.99 30.89
C VAL A 15 -35.13 10.52 31.13
N SER A 16 -35.35 10.00 32.34
CA SER A 16 -35.12 8.59 32.65
C SER A 16 -36.10 7.66 31.94
N ALA A 17 -37.38 8.07 31.74
CA ALA A 17 -38.35 7.28 31.02
C ALA A 17 -38.08 7.17 29.50
N VAL A 18 -37.47 8.19 28.90
CA VAL A 18 -37.09 8.17 27.47
C VAL A 18 -35.88 7.27 27.23
N PHE A 19 -34.95 7.14 28.21
CA PHE A 19 -33.81 6.22 28.09
C PHE A 19 -34.21 4.74 28.26
N LEU A 20 -35.19 4.42 29.13
CA LEU A 20 -35.66 3.04 29.28
C LEU A 20 -36.48 2.54 28.06
N ALA A 21 -37.15 3.40 27.34
CA ALA A 21 -37.93 3.01 26.15
C ALA A 21 -37.07 2.68 24.92
N LYS A 22 -35.80 3.05 24.91
CA LYS A 22 -34.88 2.76 23.79
C LYS A 22 -34.22 1.37 23.87
N GLU A 23 -34.24 0.73 25.01
CA GLU A 23 -33.59 -0.59 25.16
C GLU A 23 -34.51 -1.78 24.91
N LEU A 24 -35.84 -1.56 24.80
CA LEU A 24 -36.78 -2.65 24.59
C LEU A 24 -37.10 -3.00 23.13
N ASN A 25 -36.52 -2.33 22.16
CA ASN A 25 -36.74 -2.61 20.73
C ASN A 25 -35.53 -3.19 19.99
N ALA A 26 -34.57 -3.81 20.69
CA ALA A 26 -33.62 -4.68 20.07
C ALA A 26 -34.27 -6.05 19.75
N GLN A 27 -35.23 -6.04 18.83
CA GLN A 27 -35.65 -7.27 18.15
C GLN A 27 -34.45 -7.76 17.36
N THR A 28 -33.89 -8.89 17.78
CA THR A 28 -32.98 -9.71 16.99
C THR A 28 -33.64 -10.08 15.68
N VAL A 29 -33.40 -9.28 14.65
CA VAL A 29 -33.66 -9.69 13.27
C VAL A 29 -32.69 -10.85 13.00
N PRO A 30 -33.15 -12.02 12.59
CA PRO A 30 -32.28 -13.07 12.14
C PRO A 30 -31.48 -12.50 10.96
N GLN A 31 -30.18 -12.26 11.16
CA GLN A 31 -29.29 -11.88 10.10
C GLN A 31 -29.22 -13.06 9.13
N ALA A 32 -30.04 -12.99 8.08
CA ALA A 32 -29.91 -13.91 6.96
C ALA A 32 -28.46 -13.79 6.48
N ALA A 33 -27.73 -14.88 6.60
CA ALA A 33 -26.37 -14.99 6.08
C ALA A 33 -26.44 -14.55 4.60
N ALA A 34 -25.87 -13.40 4.31
CA ALA A 34 -25.67 -12.97 2.93
C ALA A 34 -24.91 -14.10 2.23
N PRO A 35 -25.32 -14.54 1.04
CA PRO A 35 -24.58 -15.55 0.31
C PRO A 35 -23.16 -15.01 0.13
N GLU A 36 -22.18 -15.72 0.65
CA GLU A 36 -20.77 -15.49 0.33
C GLU A 36 -20.64 -15.62 -1.19
N SER A 37 -20.72 -14.49 -1.87
CA SER A 37 -20.37 -14.40 -3.26
C SER A 37 -18.89 -14.75 -3.33
N LYS A 38 -18.57 -16.00 -3.69
CA LYS A 38 -17.25 -16.39 -4.13
C LYS A 38 -16.97 -15.58 -5.39
N VAL A 39 -16.47 -14.36 -5.21
CA VAL A 39 -15.83 -13.61 -6.28
C VAL A 39 -14.59 -14.43 -6.62
N THR A 40 -14.72 -15.31 -7.60
CA THR A 40 -13.60 -15.94 -8.27
C THR A 40 -12.91 -14.83 -9.06
N THR A 41 -12.04 -14.08 -8.39
CA THR A 41 -11.08 -13.21 -9.06
C THR A 41 -10.32 -14.11 -10.03
N PRO A 42 -10.32 -13.81 -11.33
CA PRO A 42 -9.53 -14.59 -12.27
C PRO A 42 -8.11 -14.61 -11.74
N LYS A 43 -7.56 -15.81 -11.56
CA LYS A 43 -6.20 -16.00 -11.06
C LYS A 43 -5.25 -15.53 -12.16
N VAL A 44 -4.99 -14.23 -12.21
CA VAL A 44 -4.02 -13.67 -13.14
C VAL A 44 -2.65 -14.21 -12.76
N ASP A 45 -1.96 -14.77 -13.74
CA ASP A 45 -0.58 -15.19 -13.59
C ASP A 45 0.32 -13.93 -13.57
N ILE A 46 0.69 -13.52 -12.37
CA ILE A 46 1.55 -12.35 -12.15
C ILE A 46 2.91 -12.54 -12.82
N ALA A 47 3.46 -13.74 -12.83
CA ALA A 47 4.75 -14.02 -13.47
C ALA A 47 4.67 -13.84 -14.99
N ALA A 48 3.60 -14.32 -15.61
CA ALA A 48 3.35 -14.11 -17.03
C ALA A 48 3.13 -12.61 -17.36
N LEU A 49 2.44 -11.88 -16.48
CA LEU A 49 2.24 -10.43 -16.64
C LEU A 49 3.56 -9.67 -16.53
N VAL A 50 4.41 -9.99 -15.55
CA VAL A 50 5.74 -9.40 -15.39
C VAL A 50 6.60 -9.68 -16.64
N ALA A 51 6.66 -10.92 -17.11
CA ALA A 51 7.43 -11.27 -18.31
C ALA A 51 6.96 -10.50 -19.56
N LYS A 52 5.65 -10.31 -19.70
CA LYS A 52 5.06 -9.55 -20.81
C LYS A 52 5.40 -8.07 -20.77
N GLU A 53 5.22 -7.42 -19.61
CA GLU A 53 5.24 -5.95 -19.49
C GLU A 53 6.64 -5.41 -19.14
N PHE A 54 7.47 -6.20 -18.44
CA PHE A 54 8.84 -5.81 -18.05
C PHE A 54 9.92 -6.59 -18.80
N GLY A 55 9.55 -7.67 -19.47
CA GLY A 55 10.48 -8.55 -20.19
C GLY A 55 10.93 -9.75 -19.37
N ASP A 56 11.47 -10.75 -20.06
CA ASP A 56 11.87 -12.05 -19.54
C ASP A 56 13.13 -12.02 -18.65
N LYS A 57 13.82 -10.89 -18.62
CA LYS A 57 14.96 -10.62 -17.76
C LYS A 57 14.57 -10.49 -16.29
N PHE A 58 13.32 -10.12 -16.01
CA PHE A 58 12.82 -10.01 -14.65
C PHE A 58 12.16 -11.32 -14.21
N LYS A 59 12.62 -11.83 -13.07
CA LYS A 59 12.07 -13.04 -12.45
C LYS A 59 11.39 -12.66 -11.14
N VAL A 60 10.12 -12.98 -11.00
CA VAL A 60 9.38 -12.74 -9.75
C VAL A 60 10.05 -13.48 -8.61
N ALA A 61 10.39 -12.76 -7.55
CA ALA A 61 10.93 -13.33 -6.33
C ALA A 61 9.86 -14.16 -5.61
N THR A 62 10.24 -15.27 -5.02
CA THR A 62 9.30 -16.20 -4.37
C THR A 62 9.25 -16.05 -2.86
N ASP A 63 10.19 -15.31 -2.29
CA ASP A 63 10.35 -15.08 -0.84
C ASP A 63 9.51 -13.90 -0.33
N ILE A 64 9.07 -13.00 -1.21
CA ILE A 64 8.16 -11.91 -0.91
C ILE A 64 6.90 -12.06 -1.76
N ALA A 65 5.77 -12.29 -1.12
CA ALA A 65 4.49 -12.40 -1.81
C ALA A 65 4.10 -11.04 -2.46
N PRO A 66 3.34 -11.05 -3.57
CA PRO A 66 2.78 -9.83 -4.14
C PRO A 66 1.97 -9.05 -3.11
N ILE A 67 2.18 -7.73 -3.07
CA ILE A 67 1.53 -6.82 -2.12
C ILE A 67 0.48 -6.03 -2.88
N PHE A 68 -0.77 -6.07 -2.40
CA PHE A 68 -1.90 -5.40 -3.02
C PHE A 68 -2.27 -4.14 -2.24
N GLY A 69 -2.58 -3.05 -2.95
CA GLY A 69 -2.98 -1.76 -2.39
C GLY A 69 -3.45 -0.81 -3.50
N ASP A 70 -3.83 0.40 -3.15
CA ASP A 70 -4.10 1.51 -4.09
C ASP A 70 -2.91 2.48 -4.02
N PHE A 71 -1.82 2.11 -4.70
CA PHE A 71 -0.54 2.80 -4.55
C PHE A 71 -0.44 4.11 -5.32
N ASP A 72 -1.29 4.36 -6.32
CA ASP A 72 -1.34 5.63 -7.05
C ASP A 72 -2.58 6.48 -6.70
N HIS A 73 -3.43 5.97 -5.80
CA HIS A 73 -4.60 6.63 -5.22
C HIS A 73 -5.67 6.97 -6.26
N ASP A 74 -5.81 6.14 -7.30
CA ASP A 74 -6.82 6.27 -8.33
C ASP A 74 -8.13 5.54 -8.01
N GLY A 75 -8.18 4.84 -6.86
CA GLY A 75 -9.33 4.07 -6.37
C GLY A 75 -9.40 2.66 -6.94
N THR A 76 -8.38 2.21 -7.67
CA THR A 76 -8.28 0.85 -8.18
C THR A 76 -7.18 0.07 -7.47
N GLN A 77 -7.32 -1.25 -7.46
CA GLN A 77 -6.31 -2.09 -6.84
C GLN A 77 -5.09 -2.22 -7.74
N ASP A 78 -3.93 -1.93 -7.17
CA ASP A 78 -2.61 -2.15 -7.74
C ASP A 78 -1.96 -3.38 -7.12
N VAL A 79 -0.83 -3.80 -7.71
CA VAL A 79 0.04 -4.81 -7.12
C VAL A 79 1.51 -4.43 -7.22
N ALA A 80 2.21 -4.52 -6.11
CA ALA A 80 3.66 -4.43 -6.04
C ALA A 80 4.26 -5.84 -6.02
N VAL A 81 5.18 -6.09 -6.93
CA VAL A 81 5.84 -7.39 -7.11
C VAL A 81 7.33 -7.21 -6.97
N VAL A 82 7.97 -8.02 -6.13
CA VAL A 82 9.43 -8.06 -6.09
C VAL A 82 9.94 -8.96 -7.20
N ALA A 83 10.91 -8.45 -7.94
CA ALA A 83 11.58 -9.22 -8.99
C ALA A 83 13.10 -9.05 -8.91
N THR A 84 13.82 -10.10 -9.28
CA THR A 84 15.25 -10.06 -9.56
C THR A 84 15.47 -9.79 -11.03
N GLY A 85 16.52 -9.08 -11.39
CA GLY A 85 16.83 -8.79 -12.79
C GLY A 85 18.15 -8.07 -12.96
N ASP A 86 18.57 -7.97 -14.22
CA ASP A 86 19.76 -7.21 -14.62
C ASP A 86 19.46 -5.70 -14.68
N ASN A 87 20.24 -4.96 -15.46
CA ASN A 87 20.09 -3.53 -15.60
C ASN A 87 18.65 -3.14 -16.09
N PRO A 88 17.85 -2.47 -15.25
CA PRO A 88 16.45 -2.15 -15.58
C PRO A 88 16.31 -1.15 -16.72
N LEU A 89 17.31 -0.32 -16.99
CA LEU A 89 17.25 0.69 -18.04
C LEU A 89 17.29 0.08 -19.45
N MET A 90 17.84 -1.12 -19.60
CA MET A 90 17.93 -1.76 -20.92
C MET A 90 16.57 -2.16 -21.47
N GLY A 91 15.58 -2.41 -20.61
CA GLY A 91 14.23 -2.83 -21.01
C GLY A 91 13.24 -1.68 -21.16
N GLU A 92 13.49 -0.51 -20.57
CA GLU A 92 12.54 0.61 -20.51
C GLU A 92 12.04 1.06 -21.90
N GLY A 93 12.90 1.02 -22.92
CA GLY A 93 12.54 1.38 -24.30
C GLY A 93 11.88 0.27 -25.09
N LEU A 94 11.92 -0.97 -24.62
CA LEU A 94 11.42 -2.16 -25.31
C LEU A 94 10.11 -2.68 -24.72
N HIS A 95 9.85 -2.37 -23.47
CA HIS A 95 8.72 -2.86 -22.67
C HIS A 95 7.86 -1.71 -22.13
N ASN A 96 6.73 -2.05 -21.54
CA ASN A 96 5.71 -1.08 -21.13
C ASN A 96 5.92 -0.59 -19.69
N TYR A 97 7.14 -0.24 -19.31
CA TYR A 97 7.41 0.29 -17.97
C TYR A 97 8.33 1.52 -18.00
N LYS A 98 8.34 2.25 -16.90
CA LYS A 98 9.26 3.35 -16.63
C LYS A 98 10.06 3.06 -15.37
N THR A 99 11.37 3.30 -15.43
CA THR A 99 12.28 3.13 -14.29
C THR A 99 12.34 4.40 -13.45
N LEU A 100 12.18 4.28 -12.14
CA LEU A 100 12.30 5.35 -11.15
C LEU A 100 13.28 4.95 -10.06
N ASP A 101 14.03 5.92 -9.56
CA ASP A 101 14.94 5.77 -8.44
C ASP A 101 14.62 6.82 -7.36
N PRO A 102 13.55 6.61 -6.58
CA PRO A 102 13.15 7.57 -5.57
C PRO A 102 14.12 7.64 -4.39
N TYR A 103 14.90 6.58 -4.15
CA TYR A 103 15.91 6.57 -3.10
C TYR A 103 17.00 7.61 -3.39
N ASN A 104 17.67 7.50 -4.53
CA ASN A 104 18.71 8.48 -4.89
C ASN A 104 18.12 9.89 -5.08
N ALA A 105 16.87 10.00 -5.58
CA ALA A 105 16.21 11.30 -5.68
C ALA A 105 15.98 11.97 -4.32
N SER A 106 15.80 11.22 -3.23
CA SER A 106 15.62 11.77 -1.88
C SER A 106 16.89 12.44 -1.34
N PHE A 107 18.07 12.02 -1.83
CA PHE A 107 19.37 12.62 -1.49
C PHE A 107 19.78 13.77 -2.41
N GLY A 108 18.85 14.27 -3.25
CA GLY A 108 19.10 15.45 -4.07
C GLY A 108 19.78 15.17 -5.40
N TYR A 109 19.88 13.93 -5.83
CA TYR A 109 20.47 13.57 -7.14
C TYR A 109 19.53 13.87 -8.33
N GLY A 110 18.69 14.88 -8.22
CA GLY A 110 17.87 15.42 -9.32
C GLY A 110 16.78 14.47 -9.80
N ASN A 111 16.82 14.07 -11.07
CA ASN A 111 15.97 13.04 -11.64
C ASN A 111 16.85 11.86 -12.06
N PRO A 112 17.35 11.08 -11.12
CA PRO A 112 18.29 10.03 -11.45
C PRO A 112 17.54 8.96 -12.25
N LYS A 113 18.06 8.67 -13.40
CA LYS A 113 17.95 7.31 -13.91
C LYS A 113 18.74 6.44 -12.95
N VAL A 114 18.33 5.19 -12.77
CA VAL A 114 19.03 4.25 -11.90
C VAL A 114 20.53 4.30 -12.16
N THR A 115 21.28 4.78 -11.20
CA THR A 115 22.72 4.87 -11.28
C THR A 115 23.39 3.62 -10.72
N MET A 116 22.68 2.89 -9.83
CA MET A 116 23.16 1.68 -9.19
C MET A 116 21.99 0.81 -8.79
N ALA A 117 22.08 -0.48 -9.10
CA ALA A 117 21.15 -1.47 -8.57
C ALA A 117 21.47 -1.75 -7.10
N PHE A 118 20.45 -1.89 -6.28
CA PHE A 118 20.61 -2.36 -4.91
C PHE A 118 20.57 -3.88 -4.89
N SER A 119 21.60 -4.47 -4.31
CA SER A 119 21.67 -5.91 -4.14
C SER A 119 21.33 -6.28 -2.70
N THR A 120 20.73 -7.45 -2.53
CA THR A 120 20.57 -8.08 -1.23
C THR A 120 21.94 -8.45 -0.64
N SER A 121 21.95 -8.88 0.63
CA SER A 121 23.13 -9.46 1.27
C SER A 121 23.72 -10.66 0.50
N GLU A 122 22.91 -11.33 -0.32
CA GLU A 122 23.35 -12.43 -1.20
C GLU A 122 23.87 -11.95 -2.57
N GLY A 123 23.96 -10.64 -2.80
CA GLY A 123 24.47 -10.06 -4.03
C GLY A 123 23.47 -10.07 -5.21
N VAL A 124 22.19 -10.33 -4.95
CA VAL A 124 21.14 -10.37 -5.98
C VAL A 124 20.48 -9.00 -6.11
N SER A 125 20.45 -8.44 -7.31
CA SER A 125 19.74 -7.19 -7.58
C SER A 125 18.22 -7.41 -7.55
N ARG A 126 17.51 -6.61 -6.72
CA ARG A 126 16.06 -6.65 -6.56
C ARG A 126 15.44 -5.32 -6.91
N TYR A 127 14.24 -5.40 -7.47
CA TYR A 127 13.43 -4.26 -7.87
C TYR A 127 11.99 -4.46 -7.44
N ILE A 128 11.28 -3.36 -7.22
CA ILE A 128 9.84 -3.38 -7.00
C ILE A 128 9.16 -3.02 -8.32
N LEU A 129 8.34 -3.92 -8.83
CA LEU A 129 7.54 -3.72 -10.04
C LEU A 129 6.13 -3.30 -9.60
N MET A 130 5.75 -2.05 -9.91
CA MET A 130 4.44 -1.49 -9.62
C MET A 130 3.54 -1.67 -10.84
N LEU A 131 2.50 -2.49 -10.68
CA LEU A 131 1.54 -2.81 -11.73
C LEU A 131 0.22 -2.10 -11.39
N HIS A 132 0.10 -0.83 -11.82
CA HIS A 132 -1.09 -0.01 -11.56
C HIS A 132 -2.28 -0.53 -12.35
N SER A 133 -3.43 -0.62 -11.67
CA SER A 133 -4.68 -1.09 -12.28
C SER A 133 -4.45 -2.26 -13.22
N TRP A 134 -3.65 -3.21 -12.77
CA TRP A 134 -3.04 -4.30 -13.52
C TRP A 134 -4.02 -5.17 -14.32
N GLN A 135 -5.32 -5.08 -14.01
CA GLN A 135 -6.40 -5.74 -14.73
C GLN A 135 -6.89 -4.95 -15.95
N ALA A 136 -6.50 -3.68 -16.07
CA ALA A 136 -6.95 -2.81 -17.17
C ALA A 136 -5.95 -2.82 -18.33
N PRO A 137 -6.40 -2.82 -19.59
CA PRO A 137 -5.50 -2.78 -20.75
C PRO A 137 -4.82 -1.41 -20.91
N GLY A 138 -3.62 -1.40 -21.52
CA GLY A 138 -2.94 -0.18 -21.98
C GLY A 138 -2.29 0.68 -20.89
N ARG A 139 -2.18 0.18 -19.66
CA ARG A 139 -1.53 0.90 -18.56
C ARG A 139 -0.01 0.76 -18.63
N LYS A 140 0.69 1.82 -18.20
CA LYS A 140 2.14 1.81 -18.02
C LYS A 140 2.47 1.41 -16.60
N PHE A 141 3.47 0.58 -16.47
CA PHE A 141 3.95 0.11 -15.19
C PHE A 141 5.22 0.85 -14.77
N VAL A 142 5.59 0.71 -13.52
CA VAL A 142 6.75 1.40 -12.96
C VAL A 142 7.66 0.39 -12.29
N LEU A 143 8.96 0.47 -12.60
CA LEU A 143 10.00 -0.21 -11.85
C LEU A 143 10.58 0.79 -10.86
N VAL A 144 10.55 0.46 -9.58
CA VAL A 144 11.07 1.28 -8.48
C VAL A 144 12.35 0.65 -7.95
N ASN A 145 13.43 1.42 -7.97
CA ASN A 145 14.74 1.04 -7.44
C ASN A 145 14.95 1.69 -6.07
N VAL A 146 14.94 0.88 -5.03
CA VAL A 146 15.23 1.25 -3.63
C VAL A 146 15.91 0.08 -2.93
N PRO A 147 16.72 0.30 -1.89
CA PRO A 147 17.27 -0.79 -1.08
C PRO A 147 16.19 -1.36 -0.17
N PHE A 148 16.09 -2.70 -0.09
CA PHE A 148 15.24 -3.38 0.87
C PHE A 148 15.63 -4.85 1.05
N GLU A 149 15.47 -5.35 2.27
CA GLU A 149 15.47 -6.77 2.63
C GLU A 149 14.05 -7.24 2.95
N LYS A 150 13.25 -6.36 3.56
CA LYS A 150 11.85 -6.61 3.88
C LYS A 150 10.97 -5.56 3.19
N LEU A 151 9.80 -6.00 2.75
CA LEU A 151 8.80 -5.14 2.11
C LEU A 151 7.41 -5.55 2.58
N ARG A 152 6.58 -4.57 2.93
CA ARG A 152 5.19 -4.81 3.33
C ARG A 152 4.27 -3.65 2.93
N LEU A 153 2.97 -3.91 2.94
CA LEU A 153 1.98 -2.83 2.87
C LEU A 153 2.05 -2.00 4.14
N GLY A 154 2.11 -0.71 3.99
CA GLY A 154 1.98 0.28 5.04
C GLY A 154 0.92 1.30 4.70
N HIS A 155 0.53 2.08 5.71
CA HIS A 155 -0.41 3.18 5.56
C HIS A 155 0.19 4.42 6.18
N MET A 156 0.16 5.53 5.45
CA MET A 156 0.69 6.79 5.94
C MET A 156 -0.26 7.95 5.68
N MET A 157 -0.02 9.06 6.36
CA MET A 157 -0.76 10.31 6.11
C MET A 157 0.04 11.19 5.15
N TYR A 158 -0.49 11.43 3.96
CA TYR A 158 0.09 12.37 3.01
C TYR A 158 -0.91 13.48 2.69
N LYS A 159 -0.52 14.74 2.90
CA LYS A 159 -1.39 15.92 2.71
C LYS A 159 -2.76 15.78 3.40
N LYS A 160 -2.75 15.26 4.63
CA LYS A 160 -3.96 15.02 5.46
C LYS A 160 -4.91 13.94 4.92
N LYS A 161 -4.45 13.08 4.03
CA LYS A 161 -5.22 11.93 3.53
C LYS A 161 -4.46 10.65 3.88
N PRO A 162 -5.17 9.61 4.33
CA PRO A 162 -4.56 8.29 4.45
C PRO A 162 -4.28 7.75 3.03
N ILE A 163 -3.12 7.17 2.84
CA ILE A 163 -2.69 6.57 1.58
C ILE A 163 -2.01 5.23 1.83
N ASP A 164 -2.09 4.34 0.84
CA ASP A 164 -1.29 3.13 0.81
C ASP A 164 0.14 3.46 0.40
N ALA A 165 1.08 2.82 1.06
CA ALA A 165 2.51 2.94 0.80
C ALA A 165 3.17 1.56 0.94
N LEU A 166 4.37 1.41 0.44
CA LEU A 166 5.21 0.26 0.75
C LEU A 166 6.21 0.67 1.83
N GLU A 167 6.22 -0.08 2.92
CA GLU A 167 7.26 0.05 3.93
C GLU A 167 8.41 -0.90 3.61
N SER A 168 9.61 -0.36 3.50
CA SER A 168 10.84 -1.09 3.25
C SER A 168 11.74 -1.07 4.48
N VAL A 169 12.46 -2.15 4.71
CA VAL A 169 13.59 -2.19 5.67
C VAL A 169 14.82 -2.66 4.90
N ASP A 170 15.87 -1.89 4.93
CA ASP A 170 17.13 -2.26 4.26
C ASP A 170 18.03 -3.15 5.15
N SER A 171 19.19 -3.56 4.63
CA SER A 171 20.16 -4.41 5.33
C SER A 171 20.77 -3.76 6.57
N THR A 172 20.64 -2.44 6.73
CA THR A 172 21.15 -1.69 7.89
C THR A 172 20.06 -1.47 8.95
N GLY A 173 18.81 -1.89 8.67
CA GLY A 173 17.66 -1.70 9.55
C GLY A 173 16.96 -0.36 9.38
N VAL A 174 17.36 0.46 8.41
CA VAL A 174 16.64 1.70 8.08
C VAL A 174 15.29 1.38 7.48
N GLN A 175 14.25 1.99 8.04
CA GLN A 175 12.88 1.87 7.57
C GLN A 175 12.55 3.03 6.64
N GLY A 176 12.04 2.73 5.45
CA GLY A 176 11.62 3.70 4.46
C GLY A 176 10.17 3.51 4.05
N ALA A 177 9.50 4.59 3.67
CA ALA A 177 8.21 4.55 3.00
C ALA A 177 8.38 4.89 1.52
N ILE A 178 7.77 4.09 0.66
CA ILE A 178 7.69 4.30 -0.78
C ILE A 178 6.23 4.63 -1.09
N TYR A 179 5.97 5.82 -1.57
CA TYR A 179 4.62 6.30 -1.82
C TYR A 179 4.52 7.17 -3.07
N PHE A 180 3.32 7.30 -3.63
CA PHE A 180 3.05 8.14 -4.79
C PHE A 180 2.57 9.54 -4.34
N ASP A 181 3.25 10.60 -4.78
CA ASP A 181 2.94 11.99 -4.39
C ASP A 181 1.87 12.67 -5.26
N GLY A 182 1.24 11.91 -6.16
CA GLY A 182 0.33 12.37 -7.21
C GLY A 182 1.01 12.67 -8.54
N LYS A 183 2.36 12.53 -8.61
CA LYS A 183 3.15 12.73 -9.83
C LYS A 183 4.18 11.63 -10.05
N LYS A 184 4.83 11.18 -8.98
CA LYS A 184 5.87 10.15 -9.02
C LYS A 184 6.01 9.44 -7.68
N TYR A 185 6.67 8.31 -7.67
CA TYR A 185 7.08 7.64 -6.44
C TYR A 185 8.14 8.44 -5.70
N ARG A 186 8.00 8.48 -4.38
CA ARG A 186 8.93 9.05 -3.41
C ARG A 186 9.41 7.95 -2.47
N TRP A 187 10.55 8.19 -1.88
CA TRP A 187 11.06 7.42 -0.76
C TRP A 187 11.47 8.40 0.35
N GLU A 188 11.12 8.07 1.60
CA GLU A 188 11.55 8.83 2.77
C GLU A 188 11.77 7.91 3.97
N ILE A 189 12.68 8.29 4.85
CA ILE A 189 12.95 7.57 6.09
C ILE A 189 11.79 7.77 7.05
N ILE A 190 11.25 6.67 7.61
CA ILE A 190 10.16 6.70 8.60
C ILE A 190 10.60 6.17 9.97
N GLY A 191 11.79 5.56 10.07
CA GLY A 191 12.32 5.02 11.32
C GLY A 191 13.53 4.14 11.12
N SER A 192 13.88 3.45 12.21
CA SER A 192 14.92 2.43 12.22
C SER A 192 14.51 1.27 13.14
N GLU A 193 14.80 0.02 12.75
CA GLU A 193 14.61 -1.15 13.64
C GLU A 193 15.51 -1.08 14.89
N LEU A 194 16.55 -0.25 14.85
CA LEU A 194 17.45 -0.03 16.00
C LEU A 194 16.81 0.81 17.11
N ASP A 195 15.82 1.65 16.76
CA ASP A 195 15.11 2.53 17.70
C ASP A 195 13.94 1.80 18.40
N ALA A 196 13.62 0.58 17.99
CA ALA A 196 12.48 -0.19 18.49
C ALA A 196 12.82 -1.12 19.70
N LYS A 197 14.00 -0.95 20.32
CA LYS A 197 14.46 -1.77 21.47
C LYS A 197 14.35 -1.06 22.80
#